data_9662a18b024be0ee799b8af71e89aff9
#
_entry.id   9662a18b024be0ee799b8af71e89aff9
#
_cell.length_a   1.000
_cell.length_b   1.000
_cell.length_c   1.000
_cell.angle_alpha   90.00
_cell.angle_beta   90.00
_cell.angle_gamma   90.00
#
_symmetry.space_group_name_H-M   'P 1'
#
loop_
_entity.id
_entity.type
_entity.pdbx_description
1 polymer ?
#
loop_
_entity_poly.entity_id
_entity_poly.type
_entity_poly.pdbx_seq_one_letter_code
_entity_poly.pdbx_strand_id
1 'polypeptide(L)'
;EMCIRDRITSPAGYGKTTLISQWAAGKNDIGWYSLDEGDNQQERFASYLIAAVQQATNGHCAICETMAQKRQYASLTSLFAQLFIELAEWHSPLYLVIDDYHLITNPVIHESMRFFIRHQPENLTLVVLSRNLPQLGIANLRVRDQLLEIGSQQLAFTHQEAKQFFDCRLSSPIEAAESSRICDDVSGWATALQLIALSARQNTHSAHKSARRLAGINASHLSDYLVDEVLDNVDLATRHFLLKSAILRSMNDALITRVTGEENGQMRLEEIERQGLFLQRMDDTGEWFCYHPLFGNFLRQRCQWELAAELPEIHRAATES
;
A
#
# COMPACT_ATOMS: atom_id res chain seq x y z
N GLU A 1 9.68 10.19 -22.70
CA GLU A 1 10.60 9.55 -21.71
C GLU A 1 9.97 8.25 -21.30
N MET A 2 10.64 7.14 -21.64
CA MET A 2 10.07 5.81 -21.53
C MET A 2 10.37 5.23 -20.14
N CYS A 3 9.51 5.51 -19.16
CA CYS A 3 9.39 4.60 -18.02
C CYS A 3 8.43 3.49 -18.43
N ILE A 4 8.94 2.29 -18.58
CA ILE A 4 8.20 1.15 -19.11
C ILE A 4 7.42 0.44 -17.98
N ARG A 5 7.67 0.80 -16.70
CA ARG A 5 7.10 0.12 -15.53
C ARG A 5 6.99 1.08 -14.36
N ASP A 6 5.83 1.13 -13.77
CA ASP A 6 5.57 1.98 -12.62
C ASP A 6 5.15 1.12 -11.43
N ARG A 7 5.69 1.43 -10.26
CA ARG A 7 5.33 0.78 -9.02
C ARG A 7 4.90 1.79 -7.97
N ILE A 8 3.70 1.62 -7.45
CA ILE A 8 3.17 2.45 -6.38
C ILE A 8 2.99 1.58 -5.14
N THR A 9 3.81 1.82 -4.13
CA THR A 9 3.81 1.01 -2.91
C THR A 9 3.68 1.87 -1.68
N SER A 10 2.60 1.67 -0.93
CA SER A 10 2.41 2.32 0.37
C SER A 10 1.38 1.54 1.18
N PRO A 11 1.36 1.66 2.51
CA PRO A 11 0.32 1.08 3.36
C PRO A 11 -1.09 1.45 2.91
N ALA A 12 -2.10 0.87 3.55
CA ALA A 12 -3.50 1.20 3.31
C ALA A 12 -3.78 2.70 3.50
N GLY A 13 -4.72 3.24 2.73
CA GLY A 13 -5.23 4.59 2.92
C GLY A 13 -4.35 5.75 2.46
N TYR A 14 -3.25 5.51 1.73
CA TYR A 14 -2.42 6.57 1.13
C TYR A 14 -2.93 7.06 -0.24
N GLY A 15 -4.03 6.53 -0.75
CA GLY A 15 -4.65 7.02 -1.98
C GLY A 15 -4.05 6.48 -3.27
N LYS A 16 -3.33 5.34 -3.26
CA LYS A 16 -2.76 4.70 -4.48
C LYS A 16 -3.77 4.57 -5.62
N THR A 17 -4.85 3.86 -5.35
CA THR A 17 -5.94 3.63 -6.33
C THR A 17 -6.57 4.94 -6.78
N THR A 18 -6.78 5.89 -5.85
CA THR A 18 -7.35 7.22 -6.15
C THR A 18 -6.45 7.99 -7.10
N LEU A 19 -5.14 8.03 -6.85
CA LEU A 19 -4.17 8.72 -7.72
C LEU A 19 -4.22 8.16 -9.14
N ILE A 20 -4.13 6.83 -9.28
CA ILE A 20 -4.12 6.20 -10.60
C ILE A 20 -5.49 6.27 -11.28
N SER A 21 -6.60 6.20 -10.54
CA SER A 21 -7.94 6.40 -11.11
C SER A 21 -8.11 7.82 -11.67
N GLN A 22 -7.60 8.84 -10.98
CA GLN A 22 -7.61 10.21 -11.48
C GLN A 22 -6.72 10.39 -12.72
N TRP A 23 -5.52 9.79 -12.70
CA TRP A 23 -4.63 9.81 -13.87
C TRP A 23 -5.21 9.07 -15.07
N ALA A 24 -5.94 7.96 -14.82
CA ALA A 24 -6.61 7.14 -15.83
C ALA A 24 -7.85 7.83 -16.44
N ALA A 25 -8.45 8.78 -15.72
CA ALA A 25 -9.68 9.42 -16.15
C ALA A 25 -9.55 10.09 -17.52
N GLY A 26 -10.42 9.72 -18.46
CA GLY A 26 -10.43 10.24 -19.83
C GLY A 26 -9.43 9.57 -20.79
N LYS A 27 -8.72 8.53 -20.37
CA LYS A 27 -7.86 7.71 -21.23
C LYS A 27 -8.60 6.44 -21.64
N ASN A 28 -8.44 6.03 -22.91
CA ASN A 28 -9.08 4.82 -23.45
C ASN A 28 -8.10 3.65 -23.61
N ASP A 29 -6.83 3.88 -23.39
CA ASP A 29 -5.70 2.97 -23.59
C ASP A 29 -5.25 2.30 -22.27
N ILE A 30 -6.17 2.18 -21.30
CA ILE A 30 -5.90 1.62 -19.99
C ILE A 30 -6.72 0.35 -19.76
N GLY A 31 -6.01 -0.77 -19.56
CA GLY A 31 -6.56 -1.98 -18.96
C GLY A 31 -6.40 -1.94 -17.45
N TRP A 32 -7.48 -2.18 -16.71
CA TRP A 32 -7.48 -2.15 -15.26
C TRP A 32 -7.89 -3.50 -14.69
N TYR A 33 -7.05 -4.07 -13.83
CA TYR A 33 -7.30 -5.30 -13.13
C TYR A 33 -7.13 -5.11 -11.62
N SER A 34 -8.24 -5.07 -10.88
CA SER A 34 -8.23 -5.11 -9.42
C SER A 34 -8.25 -6.56 -8.96
N LEU A 35 -7.26 -6.94 -8.19
CA LEU A 35 -7.07 -8.30 -7.71
C LEU A 35 -7.87 -8.59 -6.44
N ASP A 36 -8.29 -9.84 -6.29
CA ASP A 36 -8.81 -10.39 -5.04
C ASP A 36 -8.08 -11.70 -4.67
N GLU A 37 -8.39 -12.28 -3.50
CA GLU A 37 -7.75 -13.52 -3.03
C GLU A 37 -7.98 -14.72 -3.97
N GLY A 38 -9.12 -14.74 -4.69
CA GLY A 38 -9.44 -15.78 -5.66
C GLY A 38 -8.54 -15.77 -6.89
N ASP A 39 -7.87 -14.65 -7.16
CA ASP A 39 -6.94 -14.50 -8.29
C ASP A 39 -5.59 -15.20 -8.06
N ASN A 40 -5.41 -15.88 -6.94
CA ASN A 40 -4.34 -16.84 -6.74
C ASN A 40 -4.51 -18.12 -7.57
N GLN A 41 -5.69 -18.33 -8.19
CA GLN A 41 -5.89 -19.34 -9.22
C GLN A 41 -5.35 -18.84 -10.56
N GLN A 42 -4.39 -19.59 -11.16
CA GLN A 42 -3.68 -19.16 -12.37
C GLN A 42 -4.62 -18.89 -13.54
N GLU A 43 -5.65 -19.73 -13.72
CA GLU A 43 -6.63 -19.62 -14.80
C GLU A 43 -7.50 -18.36 -14.65
N ARG A 44 -7.87 -18.03 -13.43
CA ARG A 44 -8.64 -16.83 -13.13
C ARG A 44 -7.78 -15.58 -13.36
N PHE A 45 -6.56 -15.57 -12.82
CA PHE A 45 -5.60 -14.50 -13.04
C PHE A 45 -5.36 -14.26 -14.53
N ALA A 46 -5.11 -15.33 -15.31
CA ALA A 46 -4.91 -15.25 -16.76
C ALA A 46 -6.12 -14.62 -17.47
N SER A 47 -7.32 -15.12 -17.16
CA SER A 47 -8.54 -14.68 -17.83
C SER A 47 -8.83 -13.21 -17.62
N TYR A 48 -8.71 -12.72 -16.38
CA TYR A 48 -8.98 -11.30 -16.09
C TYR A 48 -7.86 -10.38 -16.57
N LEU A 49 -6.59 -10.80 -16.52
CA LEU A 49 -5.50 -10.02 -17.07
C LEU A 49 -5.66 -9.82 -18.58
N ILE A 50 -5.96 -10.91 -19.30
CA ILE A 50 -6.21 -10.84 -20.76
C ILE A 50 -7.46 -10.00 -21.04
N ALA A 51 -8.54 -10.14 -20.26
CA ALA A 51 -9.75 -9.32 -20.44
C ALA A 51 -9.48 -7.82 -20.25
N ALA A 52 -8.62 -7.44 -19.27
CA ALA A 52 -8.23 -6.05 -19.08
C ALA A 52 -7.47 -5.50 -20.29
N VAL A 53 -6.55 -6.29 -20.86
CA VAL A 53 -5.82 -5.91 -22.09
C VAL A 53 -6.76 -5.83 -23.29
N GLN A 54 -7.68 -6.78 -23.44
CA GLN A 54 -8.68 -6.78 -24.52
C GLN A 54 -9.55 -5.53 -24.50
N GLN A 55 -10.00 -5.13 -23.30
CA GLN A 55 -10.78 -3.91 -23.13
C GLN A 55 -10.02 -2.68 -23.62
N ALA A 56 -8.75 -2.56 -23.24
CA ALA A 56 -7.92 -1.42 -23.60
C ALA A 56 -7.47 -1.41 -25.07
N THR A 57 -7.44 -2.57 -25.71
CA THR A 57 -7.05 -2.72 -27.13
C THR A 57 -8.26 -2.90 -28.06
N ASN A 58 -9.49 -2.69 -27.57
CA ASN A 58 -10.73 -2.86 -28.35
C ASN A 58 -10.81 -4.22 -29.08
N GLY A 59 -10.36 -5.28 -28.42
CA GLY A 59 -10.46 -6.65 -28.94
C GLY A 59 -9.30 -7.09 -29.83
N HIS A 60 -8.17 -6.38 -29.86
CA HIS A 60 -7.03 -6.72 -30.72
C HIS A 60 -6.39 -8.06 -30.37
N CYS A 61 -6.33 -8.45 -29.09
CA CYS A 61 -5.66 -9.69 -28.61
C CYS A 61 -6.61 -10.92 -28.59
N ALA A 62 -7.31 -11.20 -29.72
CA ALA A 62 -8.36 -12.20 -29.78
C ALA A 62 -7.86 -13.66 -29.64
N ILE A 63 -6.62 -13.95 -30.08
CA ILE A 63 -6.01 -15.28 -29.92
C ILE A 63 -5.77 -15.56 -28.45
N CYS A 64 -5.14 -14.63 -27.73
CA CYS A 64 -4.90 -14.76 -26.29
C CYS A 64 -6.19 -14.90 -25.50
N GLU A 65 -7.23 -14.12 -25.84
CA GLU A 65 -8.55 -14.24 -25.22
C GLU A 65 -9.11 -15.65 -25.40
N THR A 66 -9.07 -16.18 -26.63
CA THR A 66 -9.55 -17.54 -26.91
C THR A 66 -8.74 -18.58 -26.13
N MET A 67 -7.41 -18.43 -26.07
CA MET A 67 -6.53 -19.33 -25.30
C MET A 67 -6.85 -19.29 -23.81
N ALA A 68 -7.06 -18.11 -23.24
CA ALA A 68 -7.40 -17.93 -21.83
C ALA A 68 -8.77 -18.54 -21.50
N GLN A 69 -9.81 -18.23 -22.30
CA GLN A 69 -11.18 -18.74 -22.10
C GLN A 69 -11.25 -20.28 -22.22
N LYS A 70 -10.56 -20.86 -23.20
CA LYS A 70 -10.56 -22.32 -23.42
C LYS A 70 -9.49 -23.05 -22.61
N ARG A 71 -8.69 -22.34 -21.81
CA ARG A 71 -7.53 -22.88 -21.06
C ARG A 71 -6.54 -23.65 -21.95
N GLN A 72 -6.32 -23.15 -23.17
CA GLN A 72 -5.46 -23.77 -24.19
C GLN A 72 -4.07 -23.15 -24.20
N TYR A 73 -3.36 -23.19 -23.06
CA TYR A 73 -1.97 -22.74 -22.90
C TYR A 73 -1.24 -23.68 -21.93
N ALA A 74 0.05 -23.89 -22.18
CA ALA A 74 0.87 -24.80 -21.35
C ALA A 74 1.25 -24.16 -19.99
N SER A 75 1.38 -22.84 -19.96
CA SER A 75 1.75 -22.06 -18.78
C SER A 75 1.34 -20.59 -18.95
N LEU A 76 1.27 -19.82 -17.84
CA LEU A 76 1.06 -18.36 -17.91
C LEU A 76 2.12 -17.67 -18.78
N THR A 77 3.37 -18.12 -18.71
CA THR A 77 4.45 -17.55 -19.53
C THR A 77 4.23 -17.78 -21.03
N SER A 78 3.67 -18.93 -21.42
CA SER A 78 3.34 -19.19 -22.85
C SER A 78 2.18 -18.32 -23.32
N LEU A 79 1.19 -18.07 -22.45
CA LEU A 79 0.09 -17.16 -22.74
C LEU A 79 0.59 -15.72 -22.88
N PHE A 80 1.49 -15.27 -21.99
CA PHE A 80 2.08 -13.93 -22.06
C PHE A 80 2.96 -13.76 -23.30
N ALA A 81 3.72 -14.79 -23.70
CA ALA A 81 4.48 -14.75 -24.94
C ALA A 81 3.58 -14.54 -26.17
N GLN A 82 2.43 -15.23 -26.24
CA GLN A 82 1.44 -15.00 -27.29
C GLN A 82 0.84 -13.60 -27.22
N LEU A 83 0.51 -13.11 -26.02
CA LEU A 83 0.04 -11.74 -25.83
C LEU A 83 1.04 -10.71 -26.38
N PHE A 84 2.33 -10.90 -26.13
CA PHE A 84 3.35 -9.97 -26.60
C PHE A 84 3.50 -10.00 -28.13
N ILE A 85 3.26 -11.14 -28.79
CA ILE A 85 3.23 -11.24 -30.25
C ILE A 85 2.08 -10.40 -30.79
N GLU A 86 0.87 -10.52 -30.23
CA GLU A 86 -0.29 -9.72 -30.67
C GLU A 86 -0.09 -8.24 -30.37
N LEU A 87 0.46 -7.87 -29.20
CA LEU A 87 0.74 -6.48 -28.83
C LEU A 87 1.88 -5.85 -29.65
N ALA A 88 2.76 -6.64 -30.25
CA ALA A 88 3.80 -6.12 -31.16
C ALA A 88 3.19 -5.52 -32.44
N GLU A 89 1.99 -5.95 -32.82
CA GLU A 89 1.21 -5.38 -33.95
C GLU A 89 0.34 -4.17 -33.53
N TRP A 90 0.22 -3.92 -32.23
CA TRP A 90 -0.48 -2.78 -31.68
C TRP A 90 0.45 -1.56 -31.57
N HIS A 91 0.16 -0.47 -32.26
CA HIS A 91 1.09 0.65 -32.44
C HIS A 91 0.82 1.83 -31.47
N SER A 92 -0.26 1.75 -30.69
CA SER A 92 -0.58 2.78 -29.69
C SER A 92 -0.02 2.43 -28.31
N PRO A 93 0.28 3.42 -27.46
CA PRO A 93 0.60 3.16 -26.06
C PRO A 93 -0.52 2.38 -25.38
N LEU A 94 -0.16 1.49 -24.48
CA LEU A 94 -1.06 0.70 -23.66
C LEU A 94 -0.59 0.71 -22.22
N TYR A 95 -1.49 0.99 -21.29
CA TYR A 95 -1.22 0.92 -19.86
C TYR A 95 -2.02 -0.23 -19.24
N LEU A 96 -1.32 -1.12 -18.53
CA LEU A 96 -1.95 -2.19 -17.77
C LEU A 96 -1.77 -1.90 -16.27
N VAL A 97 -2.86 -1.54 -15.61
CA VAL A 97 -2.88 -1.30 -14.16
C VAL A 97 -3.29 -2.59 -13.45
N ILE A 98 -2.45 -3.05 -12.53
CA ILE A 98 -2.77 -4.17 -11.63
C ILE A 98 -2.83 -3.58 -10.21
N ASP A 99 -4.05 -3.50 -9.68
CA ASP A 99 -4.31 -2.98 -8.33
C ASP A 99 -4.37 -4.11 -7.30
N ASP A 100 -3.99 -3.79 -6.06
CA ASP A 100 -3.95 -4.70 -4.92
C ASP A 100 -3.09 -5.95 -5.12
N TYR A 101 -1.95 -5.82 -5.81
CA TYR A 101 -1.05 -6.94 -6.11
C TYR A 101 -0.54 -7.70 -4.87
N HIS A 102 -0.63 -7.10 -3.69
CA HIS A 102 -0.27 -7.74 -2.42
C HIS A 102 -1.14 -8.95 -2.04
N LEU A 103 -2.31 -9.11 -2.67
CA LEU A 103 -3.21 -10.25 -2.45
C LEU A 103 -2.74 -11.52 -3.19
N ILE A 104 -1.80 -11.38 -4.14
CA ILE A 104 -1.20 -12.53 -4.83
C ILE A 104 -0.11 -13.13 -3.94
N THR A 105 -0.28 -14.41 -3.63
CA THR A 105 0.66 -15.24 -2.85
C THR A 105 1.18 -16.43 -3.63
N ASN A 106 0.58 -16.74 -4.78
CA ASN A 106 0.96 -17.87 -5.61
C ASN A 106 2.32 -17.64 -6.28
N PRO A 107 3.36 -18.46 -5.97
CA PRO A 107 4.69 -18.27 -6.50
C PRO A 107 4.78 -18.44 -8.04
N VAL A 108 3.89 -19.24 -8.64
CA VAL A 108 3.84 -19.40 -10.10
C VAL A 108 3.38 -18.13 -10.79
N ILE A 109 2.42 -17.41 -10.21
CA ILE A 109 1.99 -16.10 -10.72
C ILE A 109 3.13 -15.09 -10.58
N HIS A 110 3.81 -15.04 -9.45
CA HIS A 110 4.97 -14.15 -9.28
C HIS A 110 6.07 -14.41 -10.31
N GLU A 111 6.41 -15.68 -10.56
CA GLU A 111 7.41 -16.03 -11.56
C GLU A 111 6.96 -15.64 -12.97
N SER A 112 5.70 -15.89 -13.31
CA SER A 112 5.13 -15.50 -14.58
C SER A 112 5.09 -13.98 -14.76
N MET A 113 4.82 -13.23 -13.72
CA MET A 113 4.89 -11.75 -13.75
C MET A 113 6.33 -11.22 -13.86
N ARG A 114 7.32 -11.92 -13.30
CA ARG A 114 8.74 -11.60 -13.57
C ARG A 114 9.09 -11.80 -15.04
N PHE A 115 8.59 -12.86 -15.67
CA PHE A 115 8.71 -13.06 -17.10
C PHE A 115 8.01 -11.94 -17.88
N PHE A 116 6.77 -11.59 -17.52
CA PHE A 116 6.00 -10.52 -18.12
C PHE A 116 6.80 -9.20 -18.11
N ILE A 117 7.25 -8.77 -16.95
CA ILE A 117 8.03 -7.55 -16.75
C ILE A 117 9.30 -7.53 -17.59
N ARG A 118 9.96 -8.66 -17.75
CA ARG A 118 11.23 -8.76 -18.49
C ARG A 118 11.07 -8.68 -20.02
N HIS A 119 9.95 -9.18 -20.53
CA HIS A 119 9.74 -9.39 -21.96
C HIS A 119 8.61 -8.56 -22.58
N GLN A 120 7.89 -7.75 -21.77
CA GLN A 120 6.83 -6.90 -22.31
C GLN A 120 7.33 -5.98 -23.41
N PRO A 121 6.53 -5.73 -24.47
CA PRO A 121 6.89 -4.84 -25.57
C PRO A 121 6.94 -3.37 -25.12
N GLU A 122 7.61 -2.53 -25.87
CA GLU A 122 7.86 -1.12 -25.53
C GLU A 122 6.58 -0.27 -25.47
N ASN A 123 5.57 -0.65 -26.21
CA ASN A 123 4.27 0.04 -26.23
C ASN A 123 3.38 -0.30 -25.02
N LEU A 124 3.77 -1.25 -24.16
CA LEU A 124 3.05 -1.63 -22.94
C LEU A 124 3.76 -1.10 -21.72
N THR A 125 3.03 -0.31 -20.92
CA THR A 125 3.47 0.15 -19.58
C THR A 125 2.69 -0.61 -18.52
N LEU A 126 3.39 -1.31 -17.63
CA LEU A 126 2.79 -1.99 -16.49
C LEU A 126 2.84 -1.08 -15.26
N VAL A 127 1.68 -0.85 -14.64
CA VAL A 127 1.52 -0.09 -13.40
C VAL A 127 1.04 -1.03 -12.29
N VAL A 128 1.85 -1.23 -11.25
CA VAL A 128 1.52 -2.13 -10.14
C VAL A 128 1.31 -1.34 -8.86
N LEU A 129 0.12 -1.48 -8.27
CA LEU A 129 -0.21 -0.93 -6.97
C LEU A 129 -0.20 -2.04 -5.92
N SER A 130 0.48 -1.80 -4.79
CA SER A 130 0.60 -2.80 -3.74
C SER A 130 0.69 -2.14 -2.36
N ARG A 131 0.26 -2.84 -1.31
CA ARG A 131 0.48 -2.40 0.08
C ARG A 131 1.91 -2.68 0.55
N ASN A 132 2.53 -3.70 -0.01
CA ASN A 132 3.87 -4.16 0.31
C ASN A 132 4.77 -4.22 -0.93
N LEU A 133 6.05 -4.48 -0.72
CA LEU A 133 7.01 -4.65 -1.81
C LEU A 133 6.76 -5.98 -2.55
N PRO A 134 6.27 -5.95 -3.80
CA PRO A 134 6.00 -7.17 -4.53
C PRO A 134 7.30 -7.86 -4.97
N GLN A 135 7.31 -9.20 -4.93
CA GLN A 135 8.47 -10.04 -5.30
C GLN A 135 8.64 -10.16 -6.83
N LEU A 136 8.73 -9.05 -7.53
CA LEU A 136 8.73 -8.99 -9.00
C LEU A 136 10.13 -8.91 -9.63
N GLY A 137 11.20 -8.98 -8.83
CA GLY A 137 12.58 -9.00 -9.36
C GLY A 137 13.00 -7.72 -10.07
N ILE A 138 12.53 -6.56 -9.60
CA ILE A 138 12.66 -5.25 -10.24
C ILE A 138 14.02 -4.56 -10.05
N ALA A 139 14.96 -5.15 -9.31
CA ALA A 139 16.27 -4.54 -9.05
C ALA A 139 17.01 -4.13 -10.34
N ASN A 140 16.97 -4.98 -11.36
CA ASN A 140 17.60 -4.68 -12.66
C ASN A 140 16.94 -3.51 -13.40
N LEU A 141 15.65 -3.26 -13.18
CA LEU A 141 14.93 -2.15 -13.80
C LEU A 141 15.35 -0.82 -13.19
N ARG A 142 15.56 -0.82 -11.87
CA ARG A 142 16.05 0.37 -11.14
C ARG A 142 17.43 0.79 -11.66
N VAL A 143 18.33 -0.16 -11.89
CA VAL A 143 19.68 0.11 -12.44
C VAL A 143 19.63 0.67 -13.87
N ARG A 144 18.59 0.33 -14.65
CA ARG A 144 18.42 0.77 -16.03
C ARG A 144 17.58 2.03 -16.19
N ASP A 145 17.16 2.64 -15.10
CA ASP A 145 16.25 3.81 -15.08
C ASP A 145 14.93 3.55 -15.85
N GLN A 146 14.42 2.32 -15.73
CA GLN A 146 13.19 1.86 -16.38
C GLN A 146 12.03 1.67 -15.40
N LEU A 147 12.15 2.19 -14.19
CA LEU A 147 11.18 2.02 -13.11
C LEU A 147 10.90 3.35 -12.43
N LEU A 148 9.65 3.80 -12.48
CA LEU A 148 9.15 4.85 -11.61
C LEU A 148 8.64 4.22 -10.30
N GLU A 149 9.15 4.72 -9.18
CA GLU A 149 8.73 4.27 -7.85
C GLU A 149 8.06 5.41 -7.09
N ILE A 150 6.82 5.19 -6.68
CA ILE A 150 6.06 6.12 -5.84
C ILE A 150 5.79 5.43 -4.50
N GLY A 151 6.34 5.98 -3.43
CA GLY A 151 6.17 5.48 -2.07
C GLY A 151 5.21 6.33 -1.23
N SER A 152 5.11 6.00 0.06
CA SER A 152 4.25 6.73 1.00
C SER A 152 4.63 8.20 1.14
N GLN A 153 5.92 8.55 1.03
CA GLN A 153 6.38 9.94 1.13
C GLN A 153 5.87 10.81 -0.03
N GLN A 154 5.86 10.28 -1.26
CA GLN A 154 5.35 11.00 -2.43
C GLN A 154 3.81 11.05 -2.46
N LEU A 155 3.14 10.09 -1.81
CA LEU A 155 1.69 10.04 -1.69
C LEU A 155 1.13 10.84 -0.50
N ALA A 156 1.99 11.17 0.46
CA ALA A 156 1.60 11.97 1.61
C ALA A 156 1.17 13.38 1.18
N PHE A 157 0.07 13.86 1.74
CA PHE A 157 -0.39 15.22 1.51
C PHE A 157 0.63 16.24 2.02
N THR A 158 0.95 17.20 1.21
CA THR A 158 1.67 18.40 1.63
C THR A 158 0.75 19.31 2.47
N HIS A 159 1.33 20.27 3.21
CA HIS A 159 0.54 21.24 3.97
C HIS A 159 -0.47 22.02 3.08
N GLN A 160 -0.05 22.34 1.86
CA GLN A 160 -0.90 23.03 0.90
C GLN A 160 -2.07 22.17 0.44
N GLU A 161 -1.83 20.93 0.09
CA GLU A 161 -2.87 19.97 -0.32
C GLU A 161 -3.82 19.65 0.83
N ALA A 162 -3.30 19.48 2.06
CA ALA A 162 -4.12 19.28 3.25
C ALA A 162 -5.05 20.48 3.50
N LYS A 163 -4.53 21.71 3.34
CA LYS A 163 -5.34 22.93 3.47
C LYS A 163 -6.46 22.98 2.41
N GLN A 164 -6.13 22.72 1.14
CA GLN A 164 -7.12 22.67 0.06
C GLN A 164 -8.16 21.57 0.30
N PHE A 165 -7.71 20.41 0.74
CA PHE A 165 -8.60 19.29 1.07
C PHE A 165 -9.61 19.67 2.16
N PHE A 166 -9.17 20.29 3.25
CA PHE A 166 -10.06 20.73 4.33
C PHE A 166 -11.01 21.84 3.88
N ASP A 167 -10.52 22.82 3.11
CA ASP A 167 -11.37 23.92 2.59
C ASP A 167 -12.50 23.40 1.68
N CYS A 168 -12.24 22.32 0.92
CA CYS A 168 -13.28 21.67 0.11
C CYS A 168 -14.25 20.79 0.92
N ARG A 169 -13.83 20.29 2.08
CA ARG A 169 -14.59 19.31 2.85
C ARG A 169 -15.32 19.90 4.07
N LEU A 170 -14.80 20.95 4.67
CA LEU A 170 -15.36 21.58 5.85
C LEU A 170 -16.35 22.69 5.45
N SER A 171 -17.36 22.91 6.28
CA SER A 171 -18.34 23.97 6.10
C SER A 171 -17.79 25.38 6.41
N SER A 172 -16.67 25.45 7.11
CA SER A 172 -15.96 26.68 7.46
C SER A 172 -14.48 26.52 7.15
N PRO A 173 -13.83 27.58 6.62
CA PRO A 173 -12.39 27.53 6.34
C PRO A 173 -11.60 27.21 7.62
N ILE A 174 -10.57 26.38 7.48
CA ILE A 174 -9.60 26.10 8.53
C ILE A 174 -8.41 27.06 8.42
N GLU A 175 -7.83 27.49 9.56
CA GLU A 175 -6.61 28.28 9.53
C GLU A 175 -5.42 27.47 8.96
N ALA A 176 -4.54 28.12 8.20
CA ALA A 176 -3.40 27.45 7.58
C ALA A 176 -2.46 26.80 8.60
N ALA A 177 -2.20 27.48 9.73
CA ALA A 177 -1.35 26.96 10.81
C ALA A 177 -1.95 25.70 11.46
N GLU A 178 -3.27 25.66 11.62
CA GLU A 178 -3.97 24.51 12.18
C GLU A 178 -3.98 23.33 11.19
N SER A 179 -4.28 23.60 9.91
CA SER A 179 -4.22 22.59 8.86
C SER A 179 -2.82 21.97 8.75
N SER A 180 -1.75 22.79 8.82
CA SER A 180 -0.37 22.30 8.78
C SER A 180 -0.06 21.42 9.98
N ARG A 181 -0.45 21.84 11.19
CA ARG A 181 -0.25 21.03 12.41
C ARG A 181 -0.96 19.67 12.32
N ILE A 182 -2.23 19.66 11.86
CA ILE A 182 -2.97 18.41 11.66
C ILE A 182 -2.25 17.52 10.62
N CYS A 183 -1.80 18.11 9.52
CA CYS A 183 -1.06 17.39 8.48
C CYS A 183 0.22 16.75 9.03
N ASP A 184 0.98 17.47 9.87
CA ASP A 184 2.18 16.96 10.53
C ASP A 184 1.85 15.83 11.52
N ASP A 185 0.81 16.01 12.35
CA ASP A 185 0.38 15.02 13.34
C ASP A 185 -0.01 13.68 12.68
N VAL A 186 -0.56 13.72 11.46
CA VAL A 186 -0.93 12.53 10.67
C VAL A 186 0.08 12.18 9.59
N SER A 187 1.22 12.88 9.50
CA SER A 187 2.26 12.70 8.49
C SER A 187 1.70 12.68 7.05
N GLY A 188 0.72 13.53 6.76
CA GLY A 188 0.06 13.63 5.45
C GLY A 188 -0.77 12.42 5.03
N TRP A 189 -1.11 11.51 5.93
CA TRP A 189 -1.87 10.31 5.59
C TRP A 189 -3.32 10.62 5.19
N ALA A 190 -3.66 10.37 3.91
CA ALA A 190 -4.92 10.75 3.28
C ALA A 190 -6.17 10.25 4.05
N THR A 191 -6.18 8.97 4.47
CA THR A 191 -7.32 8.41 5.23
C THR A 191 -7.50 9.10 6.57
N ALA A 192 -6.41 9.41 7.28
CA ALA A 192 -6.52 10.13 8.54
C ALA A 192 -7.11 11.54 8.34
N LEU A 193 -6.64 12.29 7.33
CA LEU A 193 -7.22 13.59 6.99
C LEU A 193 -8.71 13.49 6.66
N GLN A 194 -9.12 12.44 5.91
CA GLN A 194 -10.53 12.20 5.59
C GLN A 194 -11.37 11.91 6.83
N LEU A 195 -10.90 11.06 7.74
CA LEU A 195 -11.60 10.73 8.99
C LEU A 195 -11.74 11.95 9.90
N ILE A 196 -10.70 12.81 9.95
CA ILE A 196 -10.71 14.09 10.64
C ILE A 196 -11.79 15.01 10.07
N ALA A 197 -11.83 15.18 8.75
CA ALA A 197 -12.81 16.02 8.08
C ALA A 197 -14.25 15.52 8.32
N LEU A 198 -14.49 14.20 8.28
CA LEU A 198 -15.79 13.60 8.56
C LEU A 198 -16.23 13.85 10.01
N SER A 199 -15.34 13.66 10.97
CA SER A 199 -15.61 13.91 12.39
C SER A 199 -15.92 15.38 12.67
N ALA A 200 -15.21 16.30 11.99
CA ALA A 200 -15.47 17.74 12.12
C ALA A 200 -16.85 18.13 11.56
N ARG A 201 -17.31 17.51 10.48
CA ARG A 201 -18.65 17.75 9.90
C ARG A 201 -19.79 17.28 10.80
N GLN A 202 -19.63 16.17 11.52
CA GLN A 202 -20.64 15.63 12.43
C GLN A 202 -20.82 16.49 13.69
N ASN A 203 -19.79 17.24 14.10
CA ASN A 203 -19.78 18.03 15.33
C ASN A 203 -20.13 19.52 15.15
N THR A 204 -20.86 19.90 14.11
CA THR A 204 -21.18 21.30 13.72
C THR A 204 -22.06 22.08 14.75
N HIS A 205 -22.54 21.47 15.84
CA HIS A 205 -23.29 22.15 16.86
C HIS A 205 -22.45 22.91 17.91
N SER A 206 -21.13 23.02 17.77
CA SER A 206 -20.23 23.74 18.70
C SER A 206 -19.15 24.55 17.97
N ALA A 207 -19.57 25.55 17.21
CA ALA A 207 -18.71 26.34 16.33
C ALA A 207 -17.54 27.11 17.00
N HIS A 208 -17.45 27.22 18.31
CA HIS A 208 -16.41 27.97 19.03
C HIS A 208 -15.40 27.15 19.82
N LYS A 209 -15.44 25.81 19.74
CA LYS A 209 -14.46 24.92 20.41
C LYS A 209 -13.72 23.98 19.46
N SER A 210 -13.83 24.21 18.16
CA SER A 210 -13.43 23.27 17.10
C SER A 210 -11.91 23.05 16.98
N ALA A 211 -11.11 24.09 17.14
CA ALA A 211 -9.66 24.01 16.98
C ALA A 211 -8.97 23.10 18.03
N ARG A 212 -9.38 23.19 19.29
CA ARG A 212 -8.84 22.33 20.37
C ARG A 212 -9.40 20.90 20.35
N ARG A 213 -10.51 20.67 19.63
CA ARG A 213 -11.15 19.36 19.49
C ARG A 213 -10.69 18.58 18.25
N LEU A 214 -10.19 19.26 17.22
CA LEU A 214 -9.52 18.58 16.10
C LEU A 214 -8.23 17.87 16.57
N ALA A 215 -7.54 18.41 17.58
CA ALA A 215 -6.43 17.72 18.26
C ALA A 215 -6.86 16.56 19.20
N GLY A 216 -8.16 16.50 19.56
CA GLY A 216 -8.79 15.40 20.30
C GLY A 216 -9.76 14.62 19.42
N ILE A 217 -9.39 14.39 18.16
CA ILE A 217 -10.17 13.67 17.17
C ILE A 217 -10.67 12.38 17.79
N ASN A 218 -11.91 12.06 17.53
CA ASN A 218 -12.48 10.77 17.86
C ASN A 218 -11.51 9.67 17.43
N ALA A 219 -10.58 9.36 18.33
CA ALA A 219 -9.65 8.27 18.19
C ALA A 219 -10.38 6.95 17.87
N SER A 220 -11.71 6.90 18.13
CA SER A 220 -12.55 5.77 17.81
C SER A 220 -12.57 5.43 16.32
N HIS A 221 -12.94 6.37 15.42
CA HIS A 221 -13.07 6.06 13.99
C HIS A 221 -11.75 5.68 13.33
N LEU A 222 -10.64 6.33 13.74
CA LEU A 222 -9.32 5.94 13.26
C LEU A 222 -8.90 4.59 13.84
N SER A 223 -9.20 4.36 15.13
CA SER A 223 -8.94 3.07 15.78
C SER A 223 -9.76 1.96 15.15
N ASP A 224 -11.06 2.19 14.89
CA ASP A 224 -11.92 1.21 14.23
C ASP A 224 -11.37 0.85 12.84
N TYR A 225 -11.01 1.85 12.03
CA TYR A 225 -10.37 1.62 10.73
C TYR A 225 -9.07 0.80 10.82
N LEU A 226 -8.19 1.12 11.79
CA LEU A 226 -6.93 0.39 11.96
C LEU A 226 -7.13 -1.02 12.52
N VAL A 227 -8.19 -1.27 13.29
CA VAL A 227 -8.58 -2.63 13.70
C VAL A 227 -9.02 -3.43 12.48
N ASP A 228 -10.06 -2.94 11.78
CA ASP A 228 -10.68 -3.65 10.67
C ASP A 228 -9.68 -3.90 9.52
N GLU A 229 -8.91 -2.88 9.14
CA GLU A 229 -8.02 -2.95 7.97
C GLU A 229 -6.64 -3.55 8.26
N VAL A 230 -6.20 -3.53 9.51
CA VAL A 230 -4.83 -3.97 9.84
C VAL A 230 -4.82 -5.11 10.83
N LEU A 231 -5.33 -4.92 12.05
CA LEU A 231 -5.16 -5.92 13.12
C LEU A 231 -5.99 -7.19 12.90
N ASP A 232 -7.16 -7.08 12.27
CA ASP A 232 -8.00 -8.26 12.00
C ASP A 232 -7.56 -9.04 10.76
N ASN A 233 -6.72 -8.43 9.92
CA ASN A 233 -6.17 -9.04 8.72
C ASN A 233 -4.77 -9.65 8.88
N VAL A 234 -4.22 -9.67 10.09
CA VAL A 234 -2.93 -10.32 10.39
C VAL A 234 -3.12 -11.54 11.31
N ASP A 235 -2.21 -12.50 11.22
CA ASP A 235 -2.22 -13.66 12.13
C ASP A 235 -1.93 -13.26 13.58
N LEU A 236 -2.29 -14.13 14.52
CA LEU A 236 -2.15 -13.89 15.96
C LEU A 236 -0.70 -13.62 16.39
N ALA A 237 0.29 -14.26 15.77
CA ALA A 237 1.70 -14.06 16.10
C ALA A 237 2.15 -12.66 15.66
N THR A 238 1.78 -12.25 14.46
CA THR A 238 2.02 -10.89 13.94
C THR A 238 1.33 -9.84 14.79
N ARG A 239 0.04 -10.05 15.15
CA ARG A 239 -0.69 -9.13 16.04
C ARG A 239 0.02 -8.95 17.38
N HIS A 240 0.42 -10.06 18.01
CA HIS A 240 1.13 -10.04 19.29
C HIS A 240 2.49 -9.32 19.19
N PHE A 241 3.23 -9.57 18.12
CA PHE A 241 4.47 -8.86 17.82
C PHE A 241 4.25 -7.35 17.71
N LEU A 242 3.26 -6.91 16.93
CA LEU A 242 2.92 -5.48 16.74
C LEU A 242 2.59 -4.81 18.08
N LEU A 243 1.79 -5.46 18.91
CA LEU A 243 1.39 -4.92 20.22
C LEU A 243 2.59 -4.81 21.18
N LYS A 244 3.45 -5.83 21.27
CA LYS A 244 4.63 -5.80 22.15
C LYS A 244 5.67 -4.78 21.71
N SER A 245 5.97 -4.73 20.41
CA SER A 245 6.99 -3.84 19.87
C SER A 245 6.57 -2.37 19.88
N ALA A 246 5.27 -2.06 19.96
CA ALA A 246 4.73 -0.70 19.93
C ALA A 246 5.22 0.21 21.07
N ILE A 247 5.73 -0.36 22.16
CA ILE A 247 6.29 0.40 23.28
C ILE A 247 7.59 1.11 22.89
N LEU A 248 8.33 0.57 21.93
CA LEU A 248 9.56 1.13 21.42
C LEU A 248 9.27 2.31 20.47
N ARG A 249 10.03 3.38 20.59
CA ARG A 249 9.95 4.52 19.66
C ARG A 249 10.72 4.24 18.36
N SER A 250 11.85 3.58 18.50
CA SER A 250 12.67 3.06 17.42
C SER A 250 13.08 1.63 17.75
N MET A 251 13.26 0.81 16.72
CA MET A 251 13.44 -0.64 16.85
C MET A 251 14.62 -1.09 16.01
N ASN A 252 15.40 -1.98 16.58
CA ASN A 252 16.43 -2.74 15.88
C ASN A 252 16.39 -4.21 16.35
N ASP A 253 17.23 -5.05 15.77
CA ASP A 253 17.30 -6.48 16.08
C ASP A 253 17.38 -6.74 17.58
N ALA A 254 18.34 -6.10 18.27
CA ALA A 254 18.59 -6.35 19.69
C ALA A 254 17.40 -5.96 20.59
N LEU A 255 16.76 -4.81 20.31
CA LEU A 255 15.60 -4.35 21.08
C LEU A 255 14.38 -5.24 20.84
N ILE A 256 14.13 -5.63 19.59
CA ILE A 256 13.01 -6.51 19.24
C ILE A 256 13.18 -7.89 19.87
N THR A 257 14.34 -8.50 19.73
CA THR A 257 14.63 -9.80 20.35
C THR A 257 14.36 -9.77 21.86
N ARG A 258 14.77 -8.71 22.53
CA ARG A 258 14.59 -8.54 23.97
C ARG A 258 13.13 -8.34 24.39
N VAL A 259 12.39 -7.49 23.65
CA VAL A 259 11.02 -7.09 24.01
C VAL A 259 9.98 -8.12 23.58
N THR A 260 10.20 -8.77 22.45
CA THR A 260 9.22 -9.73 21.89
C THR A 260 9.60 -11.19 22.14
N GLY A 261 10.88 -11.49 22.36
CA GLY A 261 11.41 -12.85 22.46
C GLY A 261 11.69 -13.51 21.10
N GLU A 262 11.60 -12.75 19.99
CA GLU A 262 11.91 -13.25 18.65
C GLU A 262 13.42 -13.47 18.49
N GLU A 263 13.84 -14.62 17.99
CA GLU A 263 15.28 -14.96 17.83
C GLU A 263 15.95 -14.18 16.69
N ASN A 264 15.18 -13.70 15.70
CA ASN A 264 15.64 -13.00 14.50
C ASN A 264 14.86 -11.68 14.32
N GLY A 265 15.08 -10.71 15.20
CA GLY A 265 14.35 -9.45 15.23
C GLY A 265 14.46 -8.67 13.91
N GLN A 266 15.64 -8.62 13.30
CA GLN A 266 15.85 -7.93 12.02
C GLN A 266 14.98 -8.53 10.91
N MET A 267 14.99 -9.86 10.77
CA MET A 267 14.21 -10.53 9.74
C MET A 267 12.69 -10.31 9.96
N ARG A 268 12.27 -10.28 11.22
CA ARG A 268 10.87 -10.02 11.57
C ARG A 268 10.45 -8.58 11.26
N LEU A 269 11.31 -7.60 11.53
CA LEU A 269 11.07 -6.19 11.17
C LEU A 269 10.97 -6.03 9.65
N GLU A 270 11.86 -6.64 8.89
CA GLU A 270 11.81 -6.62 7.43
C GLU A 270 10.57 -7.31 6.86
N GLU A 271 10.09 -8.36 7.52
CA GLU A 271 8.83 -9.02 7.16
C GLU A 271 7.63 -8.09 7.39
N ILE A 272 7.55 -7.45 8.55
CA ILE A 272 6.49 -6.48 8.88
C ILE A 272 6.51 -5.28 7.90
N GLU A 273 7.71 -4.79 7.55
CA GLU A 273 7.85 -3.75 6.52
C GLU A 273 7.33 -4.24 5.17
N ARG A 274 7.72 -5.45 4.75
CA ARG A 274 7.25 -6.05 3.49
C ARG A 274 5.74 -6.27 3.44
N GLN A 275 5.11 -6.56 4.58
CA GLN A 275 3.66 -6.67 4.71
C GLN A 275 2.95 -5.32 4.65
N GLY A 276 3.69 -4.20 4.65
CA GLY A 276 3.10 -2.85 4.58
C GLY A 276 2.36 -2.43 5.86
N LEU A 277 2.78 -2.95 7.02
CA LEU A 277 2.14 -2.70 8.32
C LEU A 277 2.64 -1.42 8.99
N PHE A 278 2.71 -0.32 8.22
CA PHE A 278 3.06 1.02 8.71
C PHE A 278 4.41 1.11 9.42
N LEU A 279 5.33 0.20 9.12
CA LEU A 279 6.71 0.23 9.58
C LEU A 279 7.57 0.96 8.55
N GLN A 280 8.50 1.80 9.00
CA GLN A 280 9.38 2.61 8.16
C GLN A 280 10.82 2.46 8.63
N ARG A 281 11.76 2.46 7.68
CA ARG A 281 13.20 2.56 7.99
C ARG A 281 13.55 3.98 8.38
N MET A 282 14.39 4.12 9.39
CA MET A 282 14.87 5.41 9.88
C MET A 282 16.25 5.79 9.31
N ASP A 283 16.97 4.81 8.75
CA ASP A 283 18.33 4.95 8.25
C ASP A 283 18.53 4.26 6.90
N ASP A 284 19.60 4.65 6.20
CA ASP A 284 19.99 4.07 4.91
C ASP A 284 20.62 2.67 5.06
N THR A 285 21.07 2.30 6.26
CA THR A 285 21.63 0.97 6.55
C THR A 285 20.55 -0.07 6.72
N GLY A 286 19.33 0.34 7.01
CA GLY A 286 18.16 -0.53 7.21
C GLY A 286 18.20 -1.29 8.53
N GLU A 287 18.97 -0.82 9.52
CA GLU A 287 19.06 -1.41 10.85
C GLU A 287 17.99 -0.88 11.80
N TRP A 288 17.56 0.37 11.62
CA TRP A 288 16.59 1.03 12.48
C TRP A 288 15.24 1.23 11.83
N PHE A 289 14.19 0.92 12.58
CA PHE A 289 12.79 1.02 12.16
C PHE A 289 11.96 1.80 13.17
N CYS A 290 10.87 2.40 12.70
CA CYS A 290 9.84 2.97 13.55
C CYS A 290 8.46 2.74 12.93
N TYR A 291 7.43 2.71 13.78
CA TYR A 291 6.06 2.76 13.29
C TYR A 291 5.68 4.17 12.87
N HIS A 292 4.81 4.28 11.86
CA HIS A 292 4.11 5.52 11.59
C HIS A 292 3.50 6.06 12.90
N PRO A 293 3.64 7.36 13.25
CA PRO A 293 3.28 7.89 14.57
C PRO A 293 1.86 7.53 15.02
N LEU A 294 0.87 7.66 14.13
CA LEU A 294 -0.53 7.32 14.44
C LEU A 294 -0.71 5.84 14.71
N PHE A 295 -0.09 4.98 13.90
CA PHE A 295 -0.19 3.54 14.08
C PHE A 295 0.50 3.09 15.37
N GLY A 296 1.68 3.62 15.65
CA GLY A 296 2.39 3.37 16.92
C GLY A 296 1.60 3.82 18.15
N ASN A 297 0.93 4.98 18.09
CA ASN A 297 0.05 5.44 19.17
C ASN A 297 -1.17 4.52 19.36
N PHE A 298 -1.80 4.12 18.27
CA PHE A 298 -2.90 3.17 18.28
C PHE A 298 -2.50 1.81 18.87
N LEU A 299 -1.37 1.24 18.44
CA LEU A 299 -0.85 -0.02 18.96
C LEU A 299 -0.52 0.07 20.47
N ARG A 300 0.05 1.19 20.94
CA ARG A 300 0.31 1.42 22.37
C ARG A 300 -0.95 1.40 23.21
N GLN A 301 -2.02 2.05 22.74
CA GLN A 301 -3.31 2.02 23.43
C GLN A 301 -3.89 0.59 23.46
N ARG A 302 -3.83 -0.13 22.34
CA ARG A 302 -4.28 -1.52 22.28
C ARG A 302 -3.45 -2.43 23.18
N CYS A 303 -2.13 -2.27 23.19
CA CYS A 303 -1.23 -3.01 24.07
C CYS A 303 -1.62 -2.84 25.55
N GLN A 304 -1.97 -1.61 25.98
CA GLN A 304 -2.42 -1.34 27.34
C GLN A 304 -3.71 -2.10 27.71
N TRP A 305 -4.58 -2.36 26.75
CA TRP A 305 -5.83 -3.09 27.01
C TRP A 305 -5.67 -4.60 26.84
N GLU A 306 -5.04 -5.04 25.77
CA GLU A 306 -4.96 -6.45 25.43
C GLU A 306 -3.85 -7.19 26.18
N LEU A 307 -2.73 -6.52 26.48
CA LEU A 307 -1.56 -7.08 27.14
C LEU A 307 -1.28 -6.45 28.52
N ALA A 308 -2.32 -5.97 29.22
CA ALA A 308 -2.17 -5.29 30.51
C ALA A 308 -1.36 -6.07 31.54
N ALA A 309 -1.47 -7.40 31.55
CA ALA A 309 -0.74 -8.28 32.45
C ALA A 309 0.76 -8.40 32.10
N GLU A 310 1.12 -8.28 30.82
CA GLU A 310 2.49 -8.42 30.34
C GLU A 310 3.25 -7.08 30.30
N LEU A 311 2.53 -5.95 30.37
CA LEU A 311 3.11 -4.59 30.27
C LEU A 311 4.32 -4.34 31.21
N PRO A 312 4.31 -4.73 32.49
CA PRO A 312 5.44 -4.50 33.37
C PRO A 312 6.72 -5.21 32.90
N GLU A 313 6.59 -6.42 32.34
CA GLU A 313 7.70 -7.19 31.80
C GLU A 313 8.22 -6.58 30.49
N ILE A 314 7.32 -6.19 29.61
CA ILE A 314 7.64 -5.53 28.33
C ILE A 314 8.40 -4.21 28.61
N HIS A 315 7.93 -3.39 29.56
CA HIS A 315 8.60 -2.16 29.97
C HIS A 315 9.99 -2.41 30.55
N ARG A 316 10.14 -3.43 31.41
CA ARG A 316 11.44 -3.79 31.96
C ARG A 316 12.41 -4.19 30.86
N ALA A 317 11.99 -5.07 29.94
CA ALA A 317 12.78 -5.49 28.80
C ALA A 317 13.22 -4.32 27.91
N ALA A 318 12.39 -3.29 27.75
CA ALA A 318 12.69 -2.10 26.97
C ALA A 318 13.67 -1.11 27.65
N THR A 319 13.78 -1.13 28.99
CA THR A 319 14.58 -0.17 29.76
C THR A 319 15.95 -0.69 30.16
N GLU A 320 16.20 -1.98 30.09
CA GLU A 320 17.51 -2.60 30.41
C GLU A 320 18.55 -2.47 29.28
N SER A 321 18.43 -1.44 28.40
CA SER A 321 19.30 -1.18 27.24
C SER A 321 20.52 -0.30 27.58
#